data_cd85d2ba406b9f27f9a4e5dde0fdeddb
#
_entry.id   cd85d2ba406b9f27f9a4e5dde0fdeddb
#
_cell.length_a   1.000
_cell.length_b   1.000
_cell.length_c   1.000
_cell.angle_alpha   90.00
_cell.angle_beta   90.00
_cell.angle_gamma   90.00
#
_symmetry.space_group_name_H-M   'P 1'
#
loop_
_entity.id
_entity.type
_entity.pdbx_description
1 polymer ?
#
loop_
_entity_poly.entity_id
_entity_poly.type
_entity_poly.pdbx_seq_one_letter_code
_entity_poly.pdbx_strand_id
1 'polypeptide(L)'
;MTMGGVDEGRLARKFWIKFKNESVFIMYSPFFVSLASGTLNSDTFLNCVSQDVHFLKAFAHSYELAEECADDEEDKCAIRKLRKRVKHKLKTLDTLVSEWGFELPEECITNNATLKYTDFLLATASGKVEGEKVLGKIETPFEKTKVAAYTIGAISPCLRLFAFITKEIQPLLDPNDSSHVYKKWIEYYCSENFEELTAQTEELLDKLSVSLTGEELDVIEKLYHQAMKLEVDFYSAQPMVQPTVIPLSWVKDPVEGQLTIFCDFDLTCTAFDSSAILAEIAIVRSQKADPDQSESKLTRMSSADLRNTWGVLSTKYTEEYELCIDSILPSEAGKFDYKGLCEALKQLAEFERKANSRVVESGVLKGLNLEDIKRTGQLLMLQDGCRGFFQKIVKCENYKTDVHVLSYCWCGDLIRSAFSSGDLNVLKVHSNELVYEESISTGDIVKNLESPLEKRQIFNDIVKDRSNNEQNLTVYIGGSPADLLCLLEADIGIVFGSSSSLRRLGEQFGVSFVPLFSGLVEKQKELTNGGSFTWKRMSGTLYTVSSWAEIQAFILGS
;
A
#
# COMPACT_ATOMS: atom_id res chain seq x y z
N MET A 1 -15.26 -13.52 -19.55
CA MET A 1 -14.58 -14.36 -20.54
C MET A 1 -13.09 -14.26 -20.27
N THR A 2 -12.51 -15.37 -19.97
CA THR A 2 -11.17 -15.63 -19.47
C THR A 2 -10.07 -15.17 -20.44
N MET A 3 -9.42 -14.04 -20.12
CA MET A 3 -8.09 -13.69 -20.63
C MET A 3 -7.03 -13.80 -19.52
N GLY A 4 -7.06 -14.89 -18.76
CA GLY A 4 -6.29 -15.01 -17.52
C GLY A 4 -5.06 -15.90 -17.53
N GLY A 5 -4.58 -16.40 -18.66
CA GLY A 5 -3.58 -17.47 -18.64
C GLY A 5 -2.24 -17.19 -19.33
N VAL A 6 -2.12 -16.19 -20.19
CA VAL A 6 -0.90 -15.92 -20.98
C VAL A 6 -0.13 -14.72 -20.44
N ASP A 7 -0.75 -13.88 -19.63
CA ASP A 7 -0.22 -12.57 -19.24
C ASP A 7 0.62 -12.60 -17.93
N GLU A 8 0.46 -13.63 -17.08
CA GLU A 8 1.21 -13.77 -15.81
C GLU A 8 2.71 -14.11 -16.01
N GLY A 9 3.10 -14.53 -17.21
CA GLY A 9 4.47 -14.92 -17.54
C GLY A 9 5.38 -13.78 -18.01
N ARG A 10 4.84 -12.62 -18.37
CA ARG A 10 5.61 -11.52 -18.97
C ARG A 10 6.48 -10.81 -17.95
N LEU A 11 7.75 -10.57 -18.29
CA LEU A 11 8.78 -10.00 -17.41
C LEU A 11 8.41 -8.59 -16.94
N ALA A 12 8.03 -7.73 -17.90
CA ALA A 12 7.64 -6.34 -17.60
C ALA A 12 6.49 -6.28 -16.58
N ARG A 13 5.49 -7.15 -16.73
CA ARG A 13 4.37 -7.24 -15.78
C ARG A 13 4.79 -7.72 -14.39
N LYS A 14 5.69 -8.71 -14.32
CA LYS A 14 6.25 -9.17 -13.03
C LYS A 14 6.96 -8.05 -12.29
N PHE A 15 7.77 -7.27 -12.99
CA PHE A 15 8.46 -6.13 -12.40
C PHE A 15 7.49 -5.04 -11.96
N TRP A 16 6.49 -4.72 -12.79
CA TRP A 16 5.46 -3.75 -12.42
C TRP A 16 4.72 -4.13 -11.13
N ILE A 17 4.31 -5.40 -11.01
CA ILE A 17 3.64 -5.90 -9.79
C ILE A 17 4.59 -5.84 -8.59
N LYS A 18 5.86 -6.23 -8.77
CA LYS A 18 6.85 -6.26 -7.70
C LYS A 18 7.18 -4.87 -7.15
N PHE A 19 7.20 -3.85 -8.01
CA PHE A 19 7.56 -2.47 -7.67
C PHE A 19 6.35 -1.52 -7.68
N LYS A 20 5.15 -2.06 -7.47
CA LYS A 20 3.91 -1.27 -7.46
C LYS A 20 3.89 -0.19 -6.36
N ASN A 21 4.60 -0.40 -5.27
CA ASN A 21 4.64 0.55 -4.15
C ASN A 21 5.19 1.92 -4.58
N GLU A 22 6.21 1.95 -5.45
CA GLU A 22 6.77 3.19 -5.98
C GLU A 22 5.72 3.97 -6.80
N SER A 23 4.88 3.28 -7.59
CA SER A 23 3.80 3.94 -8.32
C SER A 23 2.75 4.56 -7.39
N VAL A 24 2.48 3.92 -6.25
CA VAL A 24 1.60 4.47 -5.21
C VAL A 24 2.21 5.74 -4.60
N PHE A 25 3.50 5.74 -4.25
CA PHE A 25 4.17 6.93 -3.72
C PHE A 25 4.10 8.11 -4.68
N ILE A 26 4.24 7.85 -5.98
CA ILE A 26 4.15 8.90 -7.00
C ILE A 26 2.70 9.39 -7.12
N MET A 27 1.72 8.49 -7.23
CA MET A 27 0.31 8.83 -7.35
C MET A 27 -0.18 9.65 -6.14
N TYR A 28 0.24 9.30 -4.93
CA TYR A 28 -0.08 10.03 -3.70
C TYR A 28 0.84 11.23 -3.43
N SER A 29 1.71 11.62 -4.38
CA SER A 29 2.51 12.83 -4.20
C SER A 29 1.64 14.09 -4.20
N PRO A 30 2.08 15.17 -3.53
CA PRO A 30 1.41 16.47 -3.59
C PRO A 30 1.16 16.94 -5.03
N PHE A 31 2.07 16.62 -5.95
CA PHE A 31 1.96 16.95 -7.36
C PHE A 31 0.72 16.32 -8.00
N PHE A 32 0.59 14.98 -7.92
CA PHE A 32 -0.52 14.30 -8.59
C PHE A 32 -1.86 14.49 -7.90
N VAL A 33 -1.91 14.60 -6.57
CA VAL A 33 -3.15 14.94 -5.85
C VAL A 33 -3.64 16.33 -6.27
N SER A 34 -2.74 17.32 -6.36
CA SER A 34 -3.08 18.68 -6.81
C SER A 34 -3.44 18.71 -8.30
N LEU A 35 -2.77 17.94 -9.14
CA LEU A 35 -3.08 17.81 -10.56
C LEU A 35 -4.46 17.19 -10.77
N ALA A 36 -4.76 16.08 -10.08
CA ALA A 36 -6.05 15.39 -10.17
C ALA A 36 -7.22 16.24 -9.68
N SER A 37 -6.97 17.10 -8.69
CA SER A 37 -7.97 18.06 -8.18
C SER A 37 -8.14 19.30 -9.06
N GLY A 38 -7.28 19.53 -10.05
CA GLY A 38 -7.25 20.73 -10.87
C GLY A 38 -6.65 21.95 -10.17
N THR A 39 -6.03 21.77 -8.99
CA THR A 39 -5.53 22.87 -8.14
C THR A 39 -4.00 23.02 -8.17
N LEU A 40 -3.29 22.22 -8.95
CA LEU A 40 -1.85 22.35 -9.11
C LEU A 40 -1.49 23.75 -9.65
N ASN A 41 -0.47 24.37 -9.10
CA ASN A 41 0.01 25.66 -9.61
C ASN A 41 0.54 25.49 -11.05
N SER A 42 0.22 26.43 -11.95
CA SER A 42 0.61 26.39 -13.37
C SER A 42 2.13 26.39 -13.54
N ASP A 43 2.85 27.17 -12.72
CA ASP A 43 4.31 27.24 -12.82
C ASP A 43 4.97 25.92 -12.39
N THR A 44 4.42 25.25 -11.36
CA THR A 44 4.84 23.91 -10.96
C THR A 44 4.61 22.89 -12.08
N PHE A 45 3.43 22.94 -12.72
CA PHE A 45 3.12 22.08 -13.85
C PHE A 45 4.06 22.33 -15.04
N LEU A 46 4.25 23.60 -15.42
CA LEU A 46 5.13 23.98 -16.52
C LEU A 46 6.59 23.63 -16.22
N ASN A 47 7.04 23.80 -14.98
CA ASN A 47 8.37 23.34 -14.57
C ASN A 47 8.54 21.83 -14.78
N CYS A 48 7.54 21.02 -14.38
CA CYS A 48 7.57 19.59 -14.59
C CYS A 48 7.60 19.23 -16.09
N VAL A 49 6.69 19.80 -16.90
CA VAL A 49 6.63 19.54 -18.36
C VAL A 49 7.89 20.01 -19.08
N SER A 50 8.49 21.11 -18.64
CA SER A 50 9.73 21.59 -19.26
C SER A 50 10.91 20.64 -19.04
N GLN A 51 10.92 19.87 -17.93
CA GLN A 51 11.90 18.80 -17.72
C GLN A 51 11.73 17.65 -18.74
N ASP A 52 10.52 17.44 -19.30
CA ASP A 52 10.27 16.44 -20.33
C ASP A 52 11.16 16.65 -21.56
N VAL A 53 11.57 17.89 -21.88
CA VAL A 53 12.52 18.17 -22.96
C VAL A 53 13.84 17.43 -22.76
N HIS A 54 14.35 17.43 -21.53
CA HIS A 54 15.59 16.74 -21.19
C HIS A 54 15.43 15.23 -21.22
N PHE A 55 14.31 14.72 -20.67
CA PHE A 55 13.97 13.29 -20.74
C PHE A 55 13.80 12.79 -22.18
N LEU A 56 13.05 13.51 -23.02
CA LEU A 56 12.83 13.11 -24.40
C LEU A 56 14.14 13.10 -25.21
N LYS A 57 15.07 14.01 -24.95
CA LYS A 57 16.41 13.98 -25.53
C LYS A 57 17.21 12.75 -25.06
N ALA A 58 17.18 12.45 -23.76
CA ALA A 58 17.87 11.29 -23.19
C ALA A 58 17.27 9.98 -23.73
N PHE A 59 15.94 9.85 -23.78
CA PHE A 59 15.25 8.68 -24.35
C PHE A 59 15.59 8.51 -25.83
N ALA A 60 15.56 9.59 -26.64
CA ALA A 60 15.90 9.52 -28.06
C ALA A 60 17.32 9.01 -28.28
N HIS A 61 18.28 9.45 -27.45
CA HIS A 61 19.66 9.00 -27.52
C HIS A 61 19.84 7.57 -26.99
N SER A 62 19.17 7.23 -25.87
CA SER A 62 19.18 5.86 -25.33
C SER A 62 18.60 4.84 -26.32
N TYR A 63 17.50 5.16 -27.00
CA TYR A 63 16.96 4.33 -28.07
C TYR A 63 17.91 4.22 -29.28
N GLU A 64 18.67 5.26 -29.59
CA GLU A 64 19.68 5.23 -30.66
C GLU A 64 20.79 4.23 -30.33
N LEU A 65 21.33 4.29 -29.13
CA LEU A 65 22.34 3.34 -28.64
C LEU A 65 21.78 1.91 -28.55
N ALA A 66 20.55 1.74 -28.07
CA ALA A 66 19.88 0.44 -28.02
C ALA A 66 19.64 -0.16 -29.42
N GLU A 67 19.28 0.67 -30.42
CA GLU A 67 19.13 0.24 -31.83
C GLU A 67 20.46 -0.27 -32.40
N GLU A 68 21.58 0.39 -32.09
CA GLU A 68 22.92 -0.06 -32.50
C GLU A 68 23.34 -1.36 -31.81
N CYS A 69 22.80 -1.64 -30.62
CA CYS A 69 23.08 -2.83 -29.84
C CYS A 69 22.17 -4.03 -30.15
N ALA A 70 21.03 -3.84 -30.78
CA ALA A 70 20.14 -4.94 -31.16
C ALA A 70 20.74 -5.80 -32.28
N ASP A 71 20.51 -7.11 -32.22
CA ASP A 71 21.11 -8.05 -33.18
C ASP A 71 20.28 -8.20 -34.45
N ASP A 72 18.96 -8.34 -34.31
CA ASP A 72 18.09 -8.62 -35.43
C ASP A 72 17.43 -7.35 -35.98
N GLU A 73 17.11 -7.36 -37.28
CA GLU A 73 16.51 -6.21 -37.95
C GLU A 73 15.06 -5.93 -37.52
N GLU A 74 14.35 -6.92 -36.99
CA GLU A 74 13.00 -6.71 -36.46
C GLU A 74 13.07 -5.90 -35.14
N ASP A 75 13.98 -6.25 -34.24
CA ASP A 75 14.21 -5.53 -32.97
C ASP A 75 14.73 -4.12 -33.23
N LYS A 76 15.69 -3.96 -34.15
CA LYS A 76 16.14 -2.63 -34.60
C LYS A 76 14.98 -1.80 -35.15
N CYS A 77 14.10 -2.41 -35.95
CA CYS A 77 12.93 -1.73 -36.50
C CYS A 77 11.96 -1.30 -35.38
N ALA A 78 11.73 -2.17 -34.38
CA ALA A 78 10.87 -1.85 -33.25
C ALA A 78 11.45 -0.68 -32.41
N ILE A 79 12.73 -0.75 -32.05
CA ILE A 79 13.43 0.33 -31.30
C ILE A 79 13.40 1.63 -32.11
N ARG A 80 13.67 1.57 -33.41
CA ARG A 80 13.62 2.72 -34.33
C ARG A 80 12.24 3.37 -34.40
N LYS A 81 11.15 2.59 -34.33
CA LYS A 81 9.79 3.12 -34.27
C LYS A 81 9.56 3.88 -32.94
N LEU A 82 9.97 3.32 -31.80
CA LEU A 82 9.90 3.98 -30.49
C LEU A 82 10.70 5.29 -30.50
N ARG A 83 11.95 5.26 -30.99
CA ARG A 83 12.79 6.46 -31.14
C ARG A 83 12.13 7.54 -32.00
N LYS A 84 11.49 7.17 -33.13
CA LYS A 84 10.77 8.12 -34.00
C LYS A 84 9.59 8.77 -33.27
N ARG A 85 8.83 8.01 -32.46
CA ARG A 85 7.74 8.56 -31.64
C ARG A 85 8.26 9.58 -30.63
N VAL A 86 9.36 9.28 -29.93
CA VAL A 86 10.00 10.21 -28.98
C VAL A 86 10.51 11.47 -29.69
N LYS A 87 11.21 11.33 -30.82
CA LYS A 87 11.67 12.49 -31.62
C LYS A 87 10.50 13.33 -32.15
N HIS A 88 9.37 12.69 -32.49
CA HIS A 88 8.17 13.41 -32.93
C HIS A 88 7.58 14.20 -31.75
N LYS A 89 7.38 13.55 -30.58
CA LYS A 89 6.90 14.23 -29.37
C LYS A 89 7.79 15.42 -29.00
N LEU A 90 9.13 15.26 -29.04
CA LEU A 90 10.05 16.35 -28.77
C LEU A 90 9.88 17.55 -29.72
N LYS A 91 9.60 17.30 -31.01
CA LYS A 91 9.36 18.35 -32.01
C LYS A 91 8.00 19.04 -31.87
N THR A 92 7.00 18.34 -31.33
CA THR A 92 5.62 18.82 -31.24
C THR A 92 5.25 19.22 -29.81
N LEU A 93 6.19 19.19 -28.87
CA LEU A 93 5.92 19.44 -27.45
C LEU A 93 5.31 20.81 -27.22
N ASP A 94 5.87 21.86 -27.82
CA ASP A 94 5.34 23.23 -27.71
C ASP A 94 3.90 23.32 -28.20
N THR A 95 3.61 22.67 -29.35
CA THR A 95 2.25 22.61 -29.89
C THR A 95 1.31 21.87 -28.94
N LEU A 96 1.73 20.72 -28.40
CA LEU A 96 0.94 19.93 -27.44
C LEU A 96 0.65 20.74 -26.16
N VAL A 97 1.64 21.42 -25.62
CA VAL A 97 1.49 22.26 -24.42
C VAL A 97 0.55 23.43 -24.69
N SER A 98 0.64 24.04 -25.88
CA SER A 98 -0.29 25.09 -26.31
C SER A 98 -1.72 24.56 -26.48
N GLU A 99 -1.91 23.34 -27.00
CA GLU A 99 -3.23 22.67 -27.06
C GLU A 99 -3.80 22.40 -25.67
N TRP A 100 -2.96 22.14 -24.67
CA TRP A 100 -3.39 22.02 -23.27
C TRP A 100 -3.74 23.37 -22.64
N GLY A 101 -3.40 24.48 -23.28
CA GLY A 101 -3.69 25.84 -22.80
C GLY A 101 -2.55 26.49 -22.04
N PHE A 102 -1.32 26.03 -22.23
CA PHE A 102 -0.11 26.55 -21.60
C PHE A 102 0.95 26.99 -22.62
N GLU A 103 1.95 27.72 -22.15
CA GLU A 103 3.14 28.09 -22.92
C GLU A 103 4.39 27.63 -22.19
N LEU A 104 5.28 26.92 -22.89
CA LEU A 104 6.56 26.51 -22.30
C LEU A 104 7.48 27.73 -22.10
N PRO A 105 8.23 27.79 -21.00
CA PRO A 105 9.24 28.81 -20.83
C PRO A 105 10.38 28.67 -21.86
N GLU A 106 10.90 29.79 -22.34
CA GLU A 106 11.99 29.82 -23.35
C GLU A 106 13.27 29.13 -22.84
N GLU A 107 13.56 29.24 -21.56
CA GLU A 107 14.70 28.57 -20.91
C GLU A 107 14.21 27.63 -19.81
N CYS A 108 14.65 26.38 -19.89
CA CYS A 108 14.43 25.36 -18.86
C CYS A 108 15.74 24.97 -18.22
N ILE A 109 15.88 25.30 -16.94
CA ILE A 109 17.02 24.86 -16.13
C ILE A 109 16.75 23.43 -15.66
N THR A 110 17.65 22.51 -16.04
CA THR A 110 17.55 21.12 -15.61
C THR A 110 17.75 21.00 -14.11
N ASN A 111 16.80 20.41 -13.40
CA ASN A 111 16.94 20.16 -11.97
C ASN A 111 17.82 18.91 -11.70
N ASN A 112 18.29 18.79 -10.45
CA ASN A 112 19.21 17.71 -10.07
C ASN A 112 18.58 16.30 -10.18
N ALA A 113 17.28 16.15 -9.94
CA ALA A 113 16.58 14.86 -10.08
C ALA A 113 16.51 14.45 -11.55
N THR A 114 16.21 15.40 -12.46
CA THR A 114 16.24 15.19 -13.90
C THR A 114 17.64 14.79 -14.38
N LEU A 115 18.69 15.50 -13.92
CA LEU A 115 20.08 15.16 -14.26
C LEU A 115 20.43 13.73 -13.85
N LYS A 116 20.16 13.35 -12.60
CA LYS A 116 20.42 11.99 -12.12
C LYS A 116 19.71 10.94 -12.95
N TYR A 117 18.46 11.19 -13.33
CA TYR A 117 17.69 10.22 -14.10
C TYR A 117 18.19 10.13 -15.55
N THR A 118 18.44 11.25 -16.20
CA THR A 118 18.99 11.24 -17.58
C THR A 118 20.38 10.62 -17.64
N ASP A 119 21.25 10.89 -16.65
CA ASP A 119 22.56 10.27 -16.55
C ASP A 119 22.47 8.75 -16.34
N PHE A 120 21.53 8.28 -15.51
CA PHE A 120 21.27 6.86 -15.32
C PHE A 120 20.85 6.19 -16.64
N LEU A 121 19.93 6.79 -17.40
CA LEU A 121 19.48 6.25 -18.68
C LEU A 121 20.62 6.17 -19.70
N LEU A 122 21.41 7.23 -19.83
CA LEU A 122 22.52 7.28 -20.76
C LEU A 122 23.67 6.34 -20.37
N ALA A 123 23.95 6.21 -19.07
CA ALA A 123 24.93 5.25 -18.58
C ALA A 123 24.49 3.82 -18.90
N THR A 124 23.22 3.47 -18.64
CA THR A 124 22.66 2.16 -18.96
C THR A 124 22.74 1.86 -20.45
N ALA A 125 22.34 2.79 -21.31
CA ALA A 125 22.37 2.65 -22.76
C ALA A 125 23.79 2.55 -23.33
N SER A 126 24.78 3.08 -22.59
CA SER A 126 26.21 2.95 -22.92
C SER A 126 26.84 1.67 -22.37
N GLY A 127 26.07 0.79 -21.75
CA GLY A 127 26.57 -0.46 -21.15
C GLY A 127 27.30 -0.27 -19.80
N LYS A 128 27.19 0.90 -19.18
CA LYS A 128 27.76 1.18 -17.84
C LYS A 128 26.72 0.90 -16.78
N VAL A 129 26.71 -0.31 -16.24
CA VAL A 129 25.77 -0.75 -15.20
C VAL A 129 26.56 -1.02 -13.91
N GLU A 130 26.11 -0.47 -12.77
CA GLU A 130 26.72 -0.71 -11.47
C GLU A 130 26.67 -2.20 -11.10
N GLY A 131 27.82 -2.74 -10.70
CA GLY A 131 27.96 -4.14 -10.27
C GLY A 131 28.38 -5.11 -11.38
N GLU A 132 28.35 -4.73 -12.63
CA GLU A 132 29.04 -5.47 -13.69
C GLU A 132 30.50 -4.99 -13.84
N LYS A 133 31.41 -5.93 -14.11
CA LYS A 133 32.77 -5.57 -14.56
C LYS A 133 32.61 -4.61 -15.73
N VAL A 134 33.22 -3.42 -15.66
CA VAL A 134 33.23 -2.46 -16.76
C VAL A 134 33.50 -3.24 -18.04
N LEU A 135 32.49 -3.37 -18.86
CA LEU A 135 32.62 -4.01 -20.17
C LEU A 135 33.63 -3.17 -20.94
N GLY A 136 34.84 -3.72 -21.08
CA GLY A 136 35.74 -3.31 -22.14
C GLY A 136 34.95 -3.31 -23.44
N LYS A 137 35.49 -2.81 -24.55
CA LYS A 137 34.78 -2.77 -25.84
C LYS A 137 33.82 -3.95 -25.98
N ILE A 138 32.51 -3.67 -26.15
CA ILE A 138 31.46 -4.67 -26.37
C ILE A 138 31.86 -5.41 -27.65
N GLU A 139 32.36 -6.65 -27.50
CA GLU A 139 33.04 -7.36 -28.62
C GLU A 139 32.13 -8.38 -29.31
N THR A 140 31.09 -8.87 -28.64
CA THR A 140 30.21 -9.91 -29.18
C THR A 140 28.78 -9.41 -29.42
N PRO A 141 28.06 -9.92 -30.44
CA PRO A 141 26.65 -9.61 -30.68
C PRO A 141 25.79 -9.86 -29.43
N PHE A 142 26.03 -10.94 -28.70
CA PHE A 142 25.29 -11.30 -27.49
C PHE A 142 25.43 -10.26 -26.37
N GLU A 143 26.63 -9.72 -26.16
CA GLU A 143 26.84 -8.64 -25.16
C GLU A 143 26.15 -7.35 -25.57
N LYS A 144 26.00 -7.09 -26.86
CA LYS A 144 25.24 -5.94 -27.37
C LYS A 144 23.74 -6.09 -27.12
N THR A 145 23.16 -7.27 -27.38
CA THR A 145 21.72 -7.51 -27.19
C THR A 145 21.29 -7.29 -25.75
N LYS A 146 22.11 -7.71 -24.75
CA LYS A 146 21.79 -7.45 -23.35
C LYS A 146 21.72 -5.94 -23.02
N VAL A 147 22.60 -5.11 -23.62
CA VAL A 147 22.55 -3.65 -23.41
C VAL A 147 21.24 -3.05 -23.97
N ALA A 148 20.76 -3.56 -25.11
CA ALA A 148 19.47 -3.16 -25.63
C ALA A 148 18.33 -3.51 -24.65
N ALA A 149 18.31 -4.74 -24.11
CA ALA A 149 17.33 -5.18 -23.10
C ALA A 149 17.41 -4.32 -21.82
N TYR A 150 18.62 -4.04 -21.32
CA TYR A 150 18.86 -3.19 -20.15
C TYR A 150 18.29 -1.77 -20.36
N THR A 151 18.51 -1.21 -21.54
CA THR A 151 18.01 0.12 -21.92
C THR A 151 16.48 0.17 -21.95
N ILE A 152 15.85 -0.83 -22.59
CA ILE A 152 14.40 -0.90 -22.65
C ILE A 152 13.81 -1.14 -21.24
N GLY A 153 14.47 -1.97 -20.41
CA GLY A 153 14.10 -2.19 -19.01
C GLY A 153 14.15 -0.93 -18.16
N ALA A 154 15.12 -0.05 -18.38
CA ALA A 154 15.25 1.23 -17.70
C ALA A 154 14.23 2.30 -18.17
N ILE A 155 13.77 2.25 -19.42
CA ILE A 155 12.79 3.20 -19.99
C ILE A 155 11.34 2.77 -19.70
N SER A 156 11.06 1.46 -19.73
CA SER A 156 9.71 0.89 -19.62
C SER A 156 8.89 1.39 -18.42
N PRO A 157 9.46 1.54 -17.19
CA PRO A 157 8.71 2.01 -16.02
C PRO A 157 8.05 3.37 -16.22
N CYS A 158 8.74 4.32 -16.82
CA CYS A 158 8.23 5.68 -17.04
C CYS A 158 6.91 5.67 -17.84
N LEU A 159 6.87 4.91 -18.95
CA LEU A 159 5.68 4.84 -19.80
C LEU A 159 4.51 4.18 -19.06
N ARG A 160 4.77 3.05 -18.40
CA ARG A 160 3.75 2.34 -17.61
C ARG A 160 3.22 3.18 -16.46
N LEU A 161 4.08 3.95 -15.80
CA LEU A 161 3.71 4.83 -14.71
C LEU A 161 2.72 5.91 -15.15
N PHE A 162 2.99 6.63 -16.25
CA PHE A 162 2.08 7.64 -16.79
C PHE A 162 0.73 7.04 -17.18
N ALA A 163 0.73 5.92 -17.91
CA ALA A 163 -0.49 5.21 -18.30
C ALA A 163 -1.30 4.78 -17.06
N PHE A 164 -0.65 4.28 -16.01
CA PHE A 164 -1.29 3.86 -14.78
C PHE A 164 -1.91 5.05 -14.04
N ILE A 165 -1.13 6.09 -13.74
CA ILE A 165 -1.60 7.22 -12.92
C ILE A 165 -2.75 7.95 -13.62
N THR A 166 -2.63 8.19 -14.92
CA THR A 166 -3.70 8.92 -15.65
C THR A 166 -4.98 8.10 -15.76
N LYS A 167 -4.90 6.76 -15.85
CA LYS A 167 -6.07 5.87 -15.76
C LYS A 167 -6.76 5.90 -14.39
N GLU A 168 -5.99 6.01 -13.30
CA GLU A 168 -6.55 6.14 -11.95
C GLU A 168 -7.19 7.52 -11.73
N ILE A 169 -6.66 8.58 -12.36
CA ILE A 169 -7.19 9.94 -12.23
C ILE A 169 -8.41 10.17 -13.13
N GLN A 170 -8.44 9.62 -14.33
CA GLN A 170 -9.49 9.88 -15.33
C GLN A 170 -10.92 9.70 -14.80
N PRO A 171 -11.26 8.64 -14.03
CA PRO A 171 -12.61 8.46 -13.48
C PRO A 171 -13.03 9.51 -12.46
N LEU A 172 -12.07 10.29 -11.92
CA LEU A 172 -12.33 11.36 -10.94
C LEU A 172 -12.68 12.69 -11.62
N LEU A 173 -12.48 12.78 -12.94
CA LEU A 173 -12.83 13.97 -13.71
C LEU A 173 -14.31 13.92 -14.07
N ASP A 174 -15.02 15.04 -13.85
CA ASP A 174 -16.36 15.18 -14.42
C ASP A 174 -16.25 15.31 -15.95
N PRO A 175 -16.88 14.40 -16.71
CA PRO A 175 -16.87 14.49 -18.17
C PRO A 175 -17.42 15.82 -18.71
N ASN A 176 -18.37 16.41 -18.00
CA ASN A 176 -19.04 17.67 -18.39
C ASN A 176 -18.28 18.92 -17.90
N ASP A 177 -17.32 18.76 -16.99
CA ASP A 177 -16.50 19.88 -16.51
C ASP A 177 -15.39 20.19 -17.53
N SER A 178 -15.56 21.28 -18.26
CA SER A 178 -14.54 21.82 -19.16
C SER A 178 -13.53 22.74 -18.46
N SER A 179 -13.73 23.02 -17.18
CA SER A 179 -12.90 23.96 -16.40
C SER A 179 -11.65 23.31 -15.80
N HIS A 180 -11.56 21.97 -15.79
CA HIS A 180 -10.39 21.27 -15.25
C HIS A 180 -9.15 21.50 -16.10
N VAL A 181 -8.24 22.30 -15.58
CA VAL A 181 -7.08 22.86 -16.30
C VAL A 181 -6.17 21.78 -16.93
N TYR A 182 -6.01 20.64 -16.25
CA TYR A 182 -5.10 19.56 -16.69
C TYR A 182 -5.82 18.42 -17.44
N LYS A 183 -7.13 18.55 -17.73
CA LYS A 183 -7.93 17.49 -18.35
C LYS A 183 -7.32 16.97 -19.66
N LYS A 184 -6.90 17.85 -20.55
CA LYS A 184 -6.29 17.47 -21.84
C LYS A 184 -4.96 16.72 -21.69
N TRP A 185 -4.14 17.09 -20.69
CA TRP A 185 -2.92 16.38 -20.38
C TRP A 185 -3.21 14.96 -19.87
N ILE A 186 -4.21 14.82 -18.98
CA ILE A 186 -4.65 13.50 -18.47
C ILE A 186 -5.18 12.65 -19.63
N GLU A 187 -6.05 13.20 -20.47
CA GLU A 187 -6.62 12.51 -21.64
C GLU A 187 -5.53 12.06 -22.63
N TYR A 188 -4.47 12.84 -22.82
CA TYR A 188 -3.35 12.47 -23.69
C TYR A 188 -2.64 11.19 -23.18
N TYR A 189 -2.30 11.12 -21.89
CA TYR A 189 -1.56 9.99 -21.33
C TYR A 189 -2.42 8.76 -21.01
N CYS A 190 -3.74 8.91 -20.88
CA CYS A 190 -4.67 7.76 -20.74
C CYS A 190 -5.26 7.30 -22.07
N SER A 191 -4.84 7.90 -23.22
CA SER A 191 -5.31 7.54 -24.54
C SER A 191 -4.89 6.12 -24.96
N GLU A 192 -5.70 5.49 -25.82
CA GLU A 192 -5.37 4.17 -26.39
C GLU A 192 -4.01 4.19 -27.12
N ASN A 193 -3.66 5.28 -27.78
CA ASN A 193 -2.38 5.43 -28.49
C ASN A 193 -1.19 5.41 -27.51
N PHE A 194 -1.33 6.01 -26.32
CA PHE A 194 -0.27 5.98 -25.30
C PHE A 194 -0.17 4.61 -24.63
N GLU A 195 -1.30 3.96 -24.36
CA GLU A 195 -1.33 2.58 -23.85
C GLU A 195 -0.69 1.58 -24.84
N GLU A 196 -0.98 1.75 -26.14
CA GLU A 196 -0.34 0.94 -27.21
C GLU A 196 1.18 1.14 -27.24
N LEU A 197 1.65 2.39 -27.10
CA LEU A 197 3.08 2.69 -27.01
C LEU A 197 3.73 1.99 -25.80
N THR A 198 3.06 2.02 -24.65
CA THR A 198 3.51 1.35 -23.42
C THR A 198 3.57 -0.16 -23.62
N ALA A 199 2.51 -0.77 -24.15
CA ALA A 199 2.45 -2.20 -24.42
C ALA A 199 3.54 -2.65 -25.41
N GLN A 200 3.78 -1.90 -26.49
CA GLN A 200 4.84 -2.19 -27.47
C GLN A 200 6.24 -2.15 -26.83
N THR A 201 6.47 -1.23 -25.88
CA THR A 201 7.75 -1.16 -25.15
C THR A 201 7.94 -2.35 -24.21
N GLU A 202 6.88 -2.75 -23.50
CA GLU A 202 6.88 -3.92 -22.63
C GLU A 202 7.06 -5.24 -23.41
N GLU A 203 6.38 -5.39 -24.54
CA GLU A 203 6.55 -6.56 -25.44
C GLU A 203 7.96 -6.65 -26.01
N LEU A 204 8.56 -5.51 -26.34
CA LEU A 204 9.95 -5.48 -26.78
C LEU A 204 10.92 -5.88 -25.64
N LEU A 205 10.68 -5.42 -24.40
CA LEU A 205 11.45 -5.85 -23.24
C LEU A 205 11.36 -7.37 -23.06
N ASP A 206 10.15 -7.93 -23.11
CA ASP A 206 9.92 -9.36 -22.99
C ASP A 206 10.67 -10.13 -24.09
N LYS A 207 10.60 -9.68 -25.35
CA LYS A 207 11.29 -10.30 -26.50
C LYS A 207 12.81 -10.29 -26.34
N LEU A 208 13.40 -9.13 -26.04
CA LEU A 208 14.84 -8.98 -25.86
C LEU A 208 15.39 -9.77 -24.66
N SER A 209 14.53 -10.08 -23.70
CA SER A 209 14.91 -10.80 -22.47
C SER A 209 14.90 -12.33 -22.60
N VAL A 210 14.35 -12.89 -23.69
CA VAL A 210 14.19 -14.35 -23.86
C VAL A 210 15.54 -15.10 -23.85
N SER A 211 16.59 -14.49 -24.40
CA SER A 211 17.92 -15.10 -24.50
C SER A 211 18.85 -14.83 -23.31
N LEU A 212 18.38 -14.06 -22.32
CA LEU A 212 19.21 -13.64 -21.18
C LEU A 212 19.26 -14.70 -20.10
N THR A 213 20.38 -14.73 -19.39
CA THR A 213 20.59 -15.57 -18.20
C THR A 213 19.82 -15.03 -16.99
N GLY A 214 19.68 -15.84 -15.95
CA GLY A 214 19.07 -15.40 -14.68
C GLY A 214 19.77 -14.20 -14.06
N GLU A 215 21.11 -14.15 -14.09
CA GLU A 215 21.90 -13.03 -13.56
C GLU A 215 21.64 -11.72 -14.36
N GLU A 216 21.51 -11.82 -15.67
CA GLU A 216 21.19 -10.68 -16.53
C GLU A 216 19.74 -10.19 -16.36
N LEU A 217 18.81 -11.10 -16.10
CA LEU A 217 17.43 -10.74 -15.72
C LEU A 217 17.38 -10.02 -14.37
N ASP A 218 18.21 -10.43 -13.41
CA ASP A 218 18.35 -9.73 -12.11
C ASP A 218 18.91 -8.30 -12.29
N VAL A 219 19.79 -8.11 -13.29
CA VAL A 219 20.27 -6.75 -13.64
C VAL A 219 19.11 -5.90 -14.17
N ILE A 220 18.30 -6.42 -15.10
CA ILE A 220 17.13 -5.67 -15.61
C ILE A 220 16.17 -5.33 -14.47
N GLU A 221 15.92 -6.27 -13.56
CA GLU A 221 15.08 -6.01 -12.39
C GLU A 221 15.59 -4.83 -11.55
N LYS A 222 16.90 -4.80 -11.29
CA LYS A 222 17.54 -3.69 -10.53
C LYS A 222 17.43 -2.37 -11.29
N LEU A 223 17.64 -2.37 -12.61
CA LEU A 223 17.51 -1.17 -13.44
C LEU A 223 16.08 -0.66 -13.48
N TYR A 224 15.10 -1.56 -13.63
CA TYR A 224 13.68 -1.24 -13.57
C TYR A 224 13.31 -0.59 -12.23
N HIS A 225 13.73 -1.21 -11.12
CA HIS A 225 13.50 -0.67 -9.78
C HIS A 225 14.19 0.68 -9.56
N GLN A 226 15.43 0.83 -10.04
CA GLN A 226 16.14 2.11 -9.95
C GLN A 226 15.42 3.22 -10.74
N ALA A 227 14.89 2.91 -11.93
CA ALA A 227 14.10 3.86 -12.70
C ALA A 227 12.83 4.27 -11.93
N MET A 228 12.09 3.32 -11.32
CA MET A 228 10.93 3.64 -10.48
C MET A 228 11.28 4.56 -9.30
N LYS A 229 12.41 4.33 -8.64
CA LYS A 229 12.90 5.23 -7.56
C LYS A 229 13.23 6.63 -8.07
N LEU A 230 13.84 6.73 -9.23
CA LEU A 230 14.17 8.01 -9.84
C LEU A 230 12.90 8.79 -10.25
N GLU A 231 11.81 8.11 -10.64
CA GLU A 231 10.50 8.73 -10.81
C GLU A 231 9.96 9.30 -9.48
N VAL A 232 10.08 8.55 -8.38
CA VAL A 232 9.69 9.07 -7.04
C VAL A 232 10.51 10.31 -6.70
N ASP A 233 11.84 10.27 -6.89
CA ASP A 233 12.73 11.41 -6.64
C ASP A 233 12.37 12.61 -7.52
N PHE A 234 12.03 12.37 -8.79
CA PHE A 234 11.65 13.40 -9.74
C PHE A 234 10.39 14.17 -9.32
N TYR A 235 9.31 13.44 -8.96
CA TYR A 235 8.07 14.10 -8.53
C TYR A 235 8.18 14.71 -7.14
N SER A 236 8.98 14.13 -6.24
CA SER A 236 9.27 14.70 -4.92
C SER A 236 10.09 16.00 -5.00
N ALA A 237 10.87 16.17 -6.05
CA ALA A 237 11.69 17.37 -6.29
C ALA A 237 10.92 18.53 -6.94
N GLN A 238 9.64 18.33 -7.34
CA GLN A 238 8.85 19.42 -7.92
C GLN A 238 8.53 20.49 -6.88
N PRO A 239 8.71 21.78 -7.18
CA PRO A 239 8.46 22.85 -6.24
C PRO A 239 6.95 23.02 -6.00
N MET A 240 6.48 22.63 -4.82
CA MET A 240 5.08 22.80 -4.43
C MET A 240 4.90 24.17 -3.76
N VAL A 241 4.17 25.06 -4.42
CA VAL A 241 3.95 26.45 -3.96
C VAL A 241 2.62 26.57 -3.21
N GLN A 242 1.61 25.78 -3.60
CA GLN A 242 0.30 25.81 -2.97
C GLN A 242 0.23 24.91 -1.72
N PRO A 243 -0.73 25.18 -0.81
CA PRO A 243 -1.04 24.28 0.29
C PRO A 243 -1.49 22.91 -0.22
N THR A 244 -1.13 21.84 0.48
CA THR A 244 -1.48 20.46 0.13
C THR A 244 -2.10 19.73 1.32
N VAL A 245 -2.98 18.76 1.04
CA VAL A 245 -3.60 17.91 2.07
C VAL A 245 -2.72 16.68 2.40
N ILE A 246 -1.62 16.49 1.65
CA ILE A 246 -0.75 15.32 1.72
C ILE A 246 0.74 15.75 1.55
N PRO A 247 1.67 15.07 2.23
CA PRO A 247 1.42 14.11 3.32
C PRO A 247 0.92 14.81 4.60
N LEU A 248 0.23 14.07 5.45
CA LEU A 248 -0.29 14.61 6.72
C LEU A 248 0.82 15.24 7.57
N SER A 249 2.03 14.68 7.50
CA SER A 249 3.21 15.19 8.22
C SER A 249 3.65 16.61 7.80
N TRP A 250 3.16 17.14 6.68
CA TRP A 250 3.47 18.51 6.21
C TRP A 250 2.36 19.51 6.49
N VAL A 251 1.13 19.02 6.74
CA VAL A 251 -0.08 19.86 6.83
C VAL A 251 -0.19 20.61 8.15
N LYS A 252 0.46 20.13 9.21
CA LYS A 252 0.39 20.73 10.56
C LYS A 252 1.75 21.27 11.01
N ASP A 253 1.70 22.30 11.86
CA ASP A 253 2.90 22.81 12.52
C ASP A 253 3.55 21.70 13.37
N PRO A 254 4.82 21.34 13.14
CA PRO A 254 5.50 20.27 13.86
C PRO A 254 5.58 20.49 15.38
N VAL A 255 5.50 21.75 15.82
CA VAL A 255 5.72 22.12 17.24
C VAL A 255 4.48 21.83 18.09
N GLU A 256 3.27 21.82 17.53
CA GLU A 256 2.02 21.71 18.30
C GLU A 256 1.14 20.50 17.92
N GLY A 257 1.42 19.79 16.82
CA GLY A 257 0.61 18.68 16.34
C GLY A 257 0.99 17.33 16.96
N GLN A 258 0.03 16.61 17.51
CA GLN A 258 0.17 15.21 17.90
C GLN A 258 -0.65 14.32 16.97
N LEU A 259 -0.06 13.23 16.50
CA LEU A 259 -0.73 12.21 15.70
C LEU A 259 -0.88 10.93 16.53
N THR A 260 -2.11 10.46 16.73
CA THR A 260 -2.37 9.17 17.36
C THR A 260 -2.89 8.18 16.34
N ILE A 261 -2.13 7.11 16.10
CA ILE A 261 -2.48 6.05 15.17
C ILE A 261 -2.97 4.84 15.95
N PHE A 262 -4.15 4.37 15.60
CA PHE A 262 -4.70 3.10 16.05
C PHE A 262 -4.73 2.12 14.90
N CYS A 263 -4.39 0.88 15.15
CA CYS A 263 -4.37 -0.14 14.13
C CYS A 263 -4.92 -1.45 14.69
N ASP A 264 -5.74 -2.15 13.90
CA ASP A 264 -6.04 -3.55 14.14
C ASP A 264 -4.85 -4.43 13.74
N PHE A 265 -4.79 -5.66 14.25
CA PHE A 265 -3.66 -6.57 13.99
C PHE A 265 -3.98 -7.60 12.91
N ASP A 266 -5.03 -8.41 13.15
CA ASP A 266 -5.37 -9.55 12.29
C ASP A 266 -5.84 -9.09 10.89
N LEU A 267 -5.24 -9.63 9.85
CA LEU A 267 -5.52 -9.32 8.44
C LEU A 267 -5.33 -7.83 8.06
N THR A 268 -4.97 -6.98 9.02
CA THR A 268 -4.63 -5.58 8.83
C THR A 268 -3.11 -5.40 8.82
N CYS A 269 -2.44 -5.77 9.92
CA CYS A 269 -0.98 -5.83 9.99
C CYS A 269 -0.42 -7.16 9.49
N THR A 270 -1.15 -8.25 9.68
CA THR A 270 -0.74 -9.62 9.34
C THR A 270 -1.36 -10.10 8.04
N ALA A 271 -0.67 -11.03 7.36
CA ALA A 271 -1.21 -11.74 6.20
C ALA A 271 -2.18 -12.87 6.59
N PHE A 272 -2.10 -13.34 7.84
CA PHE A 272 -2.91 -14.45 8.37
C PHE A 272 -3.52 -14.06 9.72
N ASP A 273 -4.64 -14.70 10.05
CA ASP A 273 -5.30 -14.56 11.34
C ASP A 273 -4.47 -15.18 12.47
N SER A 274 -4.33 -14.48 13.59
CA SER A 274 -3.54 -14.92 14.75
C SER A 274 -4.06 -16.19 15.40
N SER A 275 -5.36 -16.46 15.32
CA SER A 275 -5.98 -17.68 15.86
C SER A 275 -5.49 -18.92 15.12
N ALA A 276 -5.36 -18.85 13.79
CA ALA A 276 -4.81 -19.93 12.99
C ALA A 276 -3.34 -20.19 13.30
N ILE A 277 -2.57 -19.13 13.58
CA ILE A 277 -1.17 -19.21 13.96
C ILE A 277 -1.00 -19.91 15.32
N LEU A 278 -1.79 -19.53 16.32
CA LEU A 278 -1.78 -20.17 17.65
C LEU A 278 -2.18 -21.65 17.56
N ALA A 279 -3.16 -21.96 16.73
CA ALA A 279 -3.55 -23.35 16.45
C ALA A 279 -2.39 -24.16 15.85
N GLU A 280 -1.68 -23.63 14.87
CA GLU A 280 -0.55 -24.33 14.25
C GLU A 280 0.60 -24.53 15.23
N ILE A 281 0.91 -23.55 16.10
CA ILE A 281 1.90 -23.71 17.17
C ILE A 281 1.50 -24.89 18.08
N ALA A 282 0.22 -24.97 18.47
CA ALA A 282 -0.28 -26.06 19.33
C ALA A 282 -0.11 -27.43 18.66
N ILE A 283 -0.46 -27.54 17.39
CA ILE A 283 -0.39 -28.78 16.59
C ILE A 283 1.07 -29.24 16.40
N VAL A 284 1.95 -28.35 15.95
CA VAL A 284 3.37 -28.66 15.69
C VAL A 284 4.07 -29.09 16.99
N ARG A 285 3.80 -28.42 18.10
CA ARG A 285 4.39 -28.79 19.38
C ARG A 285 3.93 -30.16 19.88
N SER A 286 2.66 -30.52 19.69
CA SER A 286 2.16 -31.84 20.12
C SER A 286 2.80 -32.99 19.33
N GLN A 287 3.30 -32.74 18.12
CA GLN A 287 4.06 -33.71 17.33
C GLN A 287 5.49 -33.94 17.84
N LYS A 288 6.11 -32.95 18.49
CA LYS A 288 7.49 -32.99 18.97
C LYS A 288 7.62 -33.45 20.42
N ALA A 289 6.50 -33.67 21.12
CA ALA A 289 6.54 -34.15 22.51
C ALA A 289 6.98 -35.60 22.53
N ASP A 290 8.14 -35.86 23.13
CA ASP A 290 8.73 -37.20 23.33
C ASP A 290 7.82 -38.04 24.24
N PRO A 291 7.49 -39.30 23.89
CA PRO A 291 6.62 -40.14 24.73
C PRO A 291 7.19 -40.42 26.12
N ASP A 292 8.48 -40.25 26.31
CA ASP A 292 9.21 -40.61 27.57
C ASP A 292 9.30 -39.46 28.61
N GLN A 293 8.86 -38.25 28.31
CA GLN A 293 8.79 -37.14 29.30
C GLN A 293 7.42 -37.05 29.97
N SER A 294 7.04 -38.06 30.73
CA SER A 294 5.75 -38.20 31.38
C SER A 294 5.67 -37.63 32.80
N GLU A 295 6.24 -36.46 33.14
CA GLU A 295 6.12 -35.89 34.47
C GLU A 295 5.34 -34.59 34.60
N SER A 296 4.77 -34.02 33.56
CA SER A 296 3.81 -32.92 33.71
C SER A 296 2.37 -33.41 33.56
N LYS A 297 1.64 -33.48 34.63
CA LYS A 297 0.23 -33.96 34.77
C LYS A 297 -0.84 -33.15 34.03
N LEU A 298 -0.54 -32.45 32.98
CA LEU A 298 -1.51 -31.76 32.13
C LEU A 298 -1.82 -32.68 30.95
N THR A 299 -2.96 -33.35 30.96
CA THR A 299 -3.45 -34.19 29.84
C THR A 299 -3.57 -33.31 28.60
N ARG A 300 -2.60 -33.41 27.71
CA ARG A 300 -2.53 -32.64 26.48
C ARG A 300 -3.24 -33.39 25.37
N MET A 301 -3.96 -32.64 24.50
CA MET A 301 -4.60 -33.24 23.30
C MET A 301 -3.53 -33.74 22.31
N SER A 302 -3.83 -34.83 21.62
CA SER A 302 -2.98 -35.26 20.50
C SER A 302 -3.05 -34.28 19.34
N SER A 303 -2.04 -34.28 18.48
CA SER A 303 -1.99 -33.45 17.28
C SER A 303 -3.20 -33.68 16.35
N ALA A 304 -3.69 -34.92 16.27
CA ALA A 304 -4.88 -35.26 15.48
C ALA A 304 -6.16 -34.67 16.10
N ASP A 305 -6.30 -34.79 17.42
CA ASP A 305 -7.45 -34.23 18.14
C ASP A 305 -7.45 -32.71 18.08
N LEU A 306 -6.26 -32.06 18.20
CA LEU A 306 -6.13 -30.60 18.05
C LEU A 306 -6.59 -30.14 16.66
N ARG A 307 -6.13 -30.79 15.58
CA ARG A 307 -6.57 -30.45 14.22
C ARG A 307 -8.06 -30.61 14.02
N ASN A 308 -8.61 -31.74 14.52
CA ASN A 308 -10.04 -32.00 14.40
C ASN A 308 -10.86 -30.96 15.19
N THR A 309 -10.51 -30.74 16.46
CA THR A 309 -11.23 -29.76 17.31
C THR A 309 -11.14 -28.36 16.74
N TRP A 310 -9.94 -27.94 16.29
CA TRP A 310 -9.76 -26.64 15.66
C TRP A 310 -10.55 -26.50 14.37
N GLY A 311 -10.56 -27.54 13.51
CA GLY A 311 -11.36 -27.54 12.29
C GLY A 311 -12.86 -27.38 12.58
N VAL A 312 -13.39 -28.09 13.58
CA VAL A 312 -14.79 -27.95 14.01
C VAL A 312 -15.09 -26.54 14.53
N LEU A 313 -14.22 -25.99 15.39
CA LEU A 313 -14.40 -24.64 15.94
C LEU A 313 -14.37 -23.57 14.84
N SER A 314 -13.42 -23.66 13.92
CA SER A 314 -13.27 -22.70 12.82
C SER A 314 -14.44 -22.74 11.85
N THR A 315 -14.89 -23.94 11.43
CA THR A 315 -16.06 -24.10 10.55
C THR A 315 -17.30 -23.53 11.22
N LYS A 316 -17.54 -23.89 12.48
CA LYS A 316 -18.69 -23.41 13.24
C LYS A 316 -18.66 -21.90 13.44
N TYR A 317 -17.47 -21.32 13.71
CA TYR A 317 -17.32 -19.88 13.81
C TYR A 317 -17.71 -19.19 12.51
N THR A 318 -17.18 -19.65 11.37
CA THR A 318 -17.45 -19.04 10.06
C THR A 318 -18.95 -19.08 9.72
N GLU A 319 -19.60 -20.23 9.89
CA GLU A 319 -21.02 -20.39 9.61
C GLU A 319 -21.91 -19.51 10.50
N GLU A 320 -21.66 -19.53 11.82
CA GLU A 320 -22.43 -18.73 12.79
C GLU A 320 -22.15 -17.23 12.65
N TYR A 321 -20.92 -16.85 12.29
CA TYR A 321 -20.53 -15.46 12.05
C TYR A 321 -21.32 -14.85 10.89
N GLU A 322 -21.39 -15.54 9.74
CA GLU A 322 -22.17 -15.07 8.59
C GLU A 322 -23.66 -14.94 8.92
N LEU A 323 -24.21 -15.94 9.64
CA LEU A 323 -25.61 -15.88 10.11
C LEU A 323 -25.83 -14.71 11.09
N CYS A 324 -24.89 -14.45 11.96
CA CYS A 324 -24.94 -13.29 12.87
C CYS A 324 -24.93 -11.98 12.09
N ILE A 325 -24.01 -11.82 11.15
CA ILE A 325 -23.94 -10.63 10.29
C ILE A 325 -25.27 -10.44 9.55
N ASP A 326 -25.81 -11.47 8.92
CA ASP A 326 -27.11 -11.38 8.22
C ASP A 326 -28.27 -11.00 9.13
N SER A 327 -28.27 -11.48 10.38
CA SER A 327 -29.34 -11.22 11.35
C SER A 327 -29.36 -9.79 11.90
N ILE A 328 -28.20 -9.10 11.88
CA ILE A 328 -28.07 -7.74 12.42
C ILE A 328 -28.24 -6.65 11.35
N LEU A 329 -28.36 -7.03 10.08
CA LEU A 329 -28.58 -6.08 8.99
C LEU A 329 -30.01 -5.53 9.04
N PRO A 330 -30.24 -4.21 8.86
CA PRO A 330 -31.55 -3.66 8.66
C PRO A 330 -32.15 -4.13 7.33
N SER A 331 -33.50 -4.17 7.25
CA SER A 331 -34.21 -4.63 6.05
C SER A 331 -33.97 -3.77 4.81
N GLU A 332 -33.68 -2.49 5.00
CA GLU A 332 -33.40 -1.53 3.94
C GLU A 332 -32.19 -0.66 4.33
N ALA A 333 -31.37 -0.35 3.34
CA ALA A 333 -30.27 0.59 3.52
C ALA A 333 -30.83 1.99 3.74
N GLY A 334 -30.38 2.66 4.82
CA GLY A 334 -30.85 3.96 5.24
C GLY A 334 -29.82 5.07 5.10
N LYS A 335 -30.14 6.22 5.67
CA LYS A 335 -29.17 7.28 5.95
C LYS A 335 -28.25 6.82 7.08
N PHE A 336 -27.08 7.47 7.20
CA PHE A 336 -26.11 7.16 8.24
C PHE A 336 -26.75 7.08 9.63
N ASP A 337 -26.80 5.87 10.19
CA ASP A 337 -27.39 5.55 11.48
C ASP A 337 -26.36 4.90 12.42
N TYR A 338 -25.59 5.74 13.09
CA TYR A 338 -24.61 5.31 14.07
C TYR A 338 -25.23 4.59 15.27
N LYS A 339 -26.43 5.02 15.71
CA LYS A 339 -27.12 4.39 16.84
C LYS A 339 -27.54 2.97 16.53
N GLY A 340 -28.21 2.79 15.38
CA GLY A 340 -28.60 1.47 14.90
C GLY A 340 -27.40 0.54 14.73
N LEU A 341 -26.29 1.06 14.19
CA LEU A 341 -25.03 0.30 14.08
C LEU A 341 -24.51 -0.14 15.45
N CYS A 342 -24.51 0.73 16.48
CA CYS A 342 -24.11 0.35 17.84
C CYS A 342 -24.98 -0.77 18.42
N GLU A 343 -26.30 -0.74 18.19
CA GLU A 343 -27.21 -1.79 18.67
C GLU A 343 -26.98 -3.13 17.92
N ALA A 344 -26.77 -3.06 16.62
CA ALA A 344 -26.43 -4.23 15.82
C ALA A 344 -25.13 -4.89 16.30
N LEU A 345 -24.09 -4.08 16.55
CA LEU A 345 -22.80 -4.57 17.00
C LEU A 345 -22.81 -5.14 18.44
N LYS A 346 -23.85 -4.88 19.26
CA LYS A 346 -24.05 -5.58 20.52
C LYS A 346 -24.33 -7.06 20.31
N GLN A 347 -25.10 -7.40 19.28
CA GLN A 347 -25.38 -8.81 18.96
C GLN A 347 -24.12 -9.52 18.45
N LEU A 348 -23.31 -8.84 17.64
CA LEU A 348 -21.99 -9.35 17.26
C LEU A 348 -21.08 -9.56 18.48
N ALA A 349 -21.10 -8.64 19.44
CA ALA A 349 -20.35 -8.78 20.69
C ALA A 349 -20.75 -10.01 21.51
N GLU A 350 -22.04 -10.31 21.58
CA GLU A 350 -22.53 -11.54 22.25
C GLU A 350 -22.09 -12.81 21.52
N PHE A 351 -22.12 -12.79 20.19
CA PHE A 351 -21.61 -13.89 19.37
C PHE A 351 -20.12 -14.14 19.64
N GLU A 352 -19.27 -13.09 19.57
CA GLU A 352 -17.83 -13.19 19.79
C GLU A 352 -17.49 -13.76 21.18
N ARG A 353 -18.15 -13.28 22.23
CA ARG A 353 -17.97 -13.82 23.58
C ARG A 353 -18.32 -15.31 23.69
N LYS A 354 -19.39 -15.76 23.02
CA LYS A 354 -19.76 -17.17 22.98
C LYS A 354 -18.73 -18.01 22.21
N ALA A 355 -18.23 -17.48 21.09
CA ALA A 355 -17.21 -18.12 20.30
C ALA A 355 -15.91 -18.29 21.09
N ASN A 356 -15.44 -17.23 21.77
CA ASN A 356 -14.26 -17.26 22.62
C ASN A 356 -14.41 -18.24 23.80
N SER A 357 -15.59 -18.29 24.42
CA SER A 357 -15.86 -19.25 25.52
C SER A 357 -15.72 -20.69 25.04
N ARG A 358 -16.22 -21.02 23.82
CA ARG A 358 -16.06 -22.36 23.22
C ARG A 358 -14.59 -22.72 22.96
N VAL A 359 -13.77 -21.74 22.55
CA VAL A 359 -12.34 -21.97 22.35
C VAL A 359 -11.64 -22.31 23.68
N VAL A 360 -11.91 -21.55 24.73
CA VAL A 360 -11.37 -21.81 26.08
C VAL A 360 -11.83 -23.19 26.60
N GLU A 361 -13.14 -23.48 26.54
CA GLU A 361 -13.73 -24.76 26.99
C GLU A 361 -13.17 -25.97 26.22
N SER A 362 -12.82 -25.81 24.94
CA SER A 362 -12.25 -26.88 24.13
C SER A 362 -10.83 -27.28 24.55
N GLY A 363 -10.11 -26.42 25.25
CA GLY A 363 -8.72 -26.65 25.68
C GLY A 363 -7.67 -26.59 24.56
N VAL A 364 -8.01 -26.14 23.35
CA VAL A 364 -7.06 -26.11 22.19
C VAL A 364 -5.88 -25.17 22.44
N LEU A 365 -6.00 -24.18 23.32
CA LEU A 365 -4.94 -23.24 23.69
C LEU A 365 -4.08 -23.70 24.86
N LYS A 366 -4.38 -24.88 25.44
CA LYS A 366 -3.64 -25.42 26.57
C LYS A 366 -2.30 -26.00 26.13
N GLY A 367 -1.25 -25.72 26.89
CA GLY A 367 0.08 -26.30 26.68
C GLY A 367 0.91 -25.59 25.61
N LEU A 368 0.56 -24.40 25.16
CA LEU A 368 1.39 -23.53 24.32
C LEU A 368 2.58 -23.03 25.15
N ASN A 369 3.75 -23.04 24.55
CA ASN A 369 4.95 -22.51 25.20
C ASN A 369 5.20 -21.06 24.79
N LEU A 370 5.45 -20.19 25.77
CA LEU A 370 5.68 -18.76 25.55
C LEU A 370 6.85 -18.48 24.59
N GLU A 371 7.94 -19.24 24.67
CA GLU A 371 9.10 -19.04 23.81
C GLU A 371 8.81 -19.46 22.35
N ASP A 372 7.98 -20.49 22.14
CA ASP A 372 7.54 -20.87 20.79
C ASP A 372 6.61 -19.80 20.19
N ILE A 373 5.73 -19.21 21.02
CA ILE A 373 4.88 -18.08 20.60
C ILE A 373 5.74 -16.88 20.21
N LYS A 374 6.71 -16.50 21.05
CA LYS A 374 7.59 -15.37 20.77
C LYS A 374 8.41 -15.58 19.49
N ARG A 375 8.97 -16.77 19.32
CA ARG A 375 9.73 -17.11 18.10
C ARG A 375 8.86 -17.07 16.86
N THR A 376 7.64 -17.61 16.92
CA THR A 376 6.70 -17.57 15.80
C THR A 376 6.29 -16.14 15.50
N GLY A 377 6.01 -15.31 16.53
CA GLY A 377 5.72 -13.88 16.36
C GLY A 377 6.85 -13.14 15.63
N GLN A 378 8.11 -13.38 15.98
CA GLN A 378 9.27 -12.76 15.29
C GLN A 378 9.34 -13.12 13.80
N LEU A 379 8.90 -14.33 13.45
CA LEU A 379 8.88 -14.85 12.07
C LEU A 379 7.57 -14.58 11.34
N LEU A 380 6.61 -13.93 12.01
CA LEU A 380 5.29 -13.70 11.45
C LEU A 380 5.35 -12.84 10.19
N MET A 381 4.67 -13.31 9.15
CA MET A 381 4.53 -12.57 7.91
C MET A 381 3.53 -11.42 8.10
N LEU A 382 4.05 -10.21 8.15
CA LEU A 382 3.24 -8.99 8.10
C LEU A 382 2.89 -8.65 6.65
N GLN A 383 1.83 -7.88 6.46
CA GLN A 383 1.48 -7.29 5.17
C GLN A 383 2.65 -6.48 4.62
N ASP A 384 2.80 -6.50 3.28
CA ASP A 384 3.89 -5.77 2.63
C ASP A 384 3.83 -4.27 2.95
N GLY A 385 4.98 -3.70 3.33
CA GLY A 385 5.10 -2.31 3.76
C GLY A 385 4.71 -2.02 5.21
N CYS A 386 3.94 -2.88 5.89
CA CYS A 386 3.46 -2.66 7.26
C CYS A 386 4.61 -2.37 8.24
N ARG A 387 5.60 -3.26 8.32
CA ARG A 387 6.76 -3.08 9.21
C ARG A 387 7.54 -1.82 8.89
N GLY A 388 7.78 -1.56 7.60
CA GLY A 388 8.48 -0.37 7.12
C GLY A 388 7.78 0.92 7.52
N PHE A 389 6.46 0.97 7.40
CA PHE A 389 5.65 2.09 7.85
C PHE A 389 5.82 2.37 9.35
N PHE A 390 5.68 1.35 10.22
CA PHE A 390 5.84 1.54 11.66
C PHE A 390 7.26 1.96 12.04
N GLN A 391 8.28 1.43 11.37
CA GLN A 391 9.68 1.87 11.59
C GLN A 391 9.91 3.33 11.22
N LYS A 392 9.30 3.81 10.13
CA LYS A 392 9.41 5.20 9.70
C LYS A 392 8.63 6.14 10.61
N ILE A 393 7.38 5.79 10.99
CA ILE A 393 6.53 6.66 11.80
C ILE A 393 7.06 6.85 13.22
N VAL A 394 7.64 5.81 13.82
CA VAL A 394 8.24 5.87 15.16
C VAL A 394 9.51 6.73 15.17
N LYS A 395 10.25 6.75 14.07
CA LYS A 395 11.49 7.56 13.91
C LYS A 395 11.24 8.96 13.38
N CYS A 396 9.99 9.31 13.10
CA CYS A 396 9.65 10.62 12.55
C CYS A 396 9.79 11.70 13.65
N GLU A 397 10.85 12.51 13.55
CA GLU A 397 11.13 13.59 14.52
C GLU A 397 10.19 14.79 14.35
N ASN A 398 9.57 14.93 13.16
CA ASN A 398 8.69 16.05 12.83
C ASN A 398 7.31 15.96 13.51
N TYR A 399 6.98 14.84 14.17
CA TYR A 399 5.69 14.62 14.80
C TYR A 399 5.83 13.84 16.09
N LYS A 400 5.15 14.30 17.14
CA LYS A 400 4.94 13.45 18.32
C LYS A 400 3.87 12.41 17.98
N THR A 401 4.32 11.24 17.55
CA THR A 401 3.44 10.14 17.14
C THR A 401 3.28 9.14 18.28
N ASP A 402 2.05 8.69 18.49
CA ASP A 402 1.72 7.60 19.42
C ASP A 402 0.97 6.51 18.66
N VAL A 403 1.40 5.26 18.81
CA VAL A 403 0.85 4.14 18.03
C VAL A 403 0.29 3.07 18.96
N HIS A 404 -0.97 2.73 18.76
CA HIS A 404 -1.72 1.74 19.51
C HIS A 404 -2.20 0.62 18.59
N VAL A 405 -1.95 -0.63 18.96
CA VAL A 405 -2.50 -1.82 18.31
C VAL A 405 -3.66 -2.33 19.17
N LEU A 406 -4.86 -2.38 18.62
CA LEU A 406 -6.08 -2.88 19.26
C LEU A 406 -6.53 -4.16 18.57
N SER A 407 -6.45 -5.31 19.23
CA SER A 407 -6.70 -6.61 18.59
C SER A 407 -7.47 -7.58 19.50
N TYR A 408 -8.33 -8.38 18.89
CA TYR A 408 -8.99 -9.51 19.56
C TYR A 408 -8.07 -10.74 19.73
N CYS A 409 -6.84 -10.67 19.26
CA CYS A 409 -5.87 -11.75 19.44
C CYS A 409 -5.84 -12.23 20.90
N TRP A 410 -5.89 -13.54 21.10
CA TRP A 410 -5.90 -14.14 22.46
C TRP A 410 -4.55 -14.08 23.16
N CYS A 411 -3.50 -13.63 22.48
CA CYS A 411 -2.13 -13.63 22.98
C CYS A 411 -1.37 -12.36 22.57
N GLY A 412 -1.32 -11.38 23.46
CA GLY A 412 -0.56 -10.14 23.24
C GLY A 412 0.93 -10.36 23.04
N ASP A 413 1.50 -11.45 23.61
CA ASP A 413 2.92 -11.78 23.40
C ASP A 413 3.24 -12.10 21.94
N LEU A 414 2.30 -12.68 21.17
CA LEU A 414 2.45 -12.90 19.75
C LEU A 414 2.58 -11.56 19.01
N ILE A 415 1.72 -10.59 19.32
CA ILE A 415 1.74 -9.25 18.71
C ILE A 415 3.02 -8.51 19.07
N ARG A 416 3.37 -8.44 20.36
CA ARG A 416 4.61 -7.79 20.83
C ARG A 416 5.84 -8.39 20.16
N SER A 417 5.85 -9.71 19.97
CA SER A 417 6.95 -10.41 19.30
C SER A 417 7.02 -10.13 17.80
N ALA A 418 5.89 -9.97 17.12
CA ALA A 418 5.85 -9.60 15.71
C ALA A 418 6.48 -8.22 15.46
N PHE A 419 6.39 -7.33 16.45
CA PHE A 419 6.97 -5.99 16.40
C PHE A 419 8.26 -5.84 17.23
N SER A 420 8.85 -6.92 17.72
CA SER A 420 10.06 -6.87 18.57
C SER A 420 11.32 -6.46 17.83
N SER A 421 11.34 -6.48 16.50
CA SER A 421 12.48 -6.09 15.67
C SER A 421 12.37 -4.64 15.19
N GLY A 422 13.50 -3.92 15.12
CA GLY A 422 13.58 -2.61 14.47
C GLY A 422 13.00 -1.45 15.28
N ASP A 423 13.27 -1.42 16.61
CA ASP A 423 12.87 -0.34 17.55
C ASP A 423 11.35 -0.16 17.71
N LEU A 424 10.54 -1.18 17.36
CA LEU A 424 9.09 -1.13 17.44
C LEU A 424 8.51 -1.51 18.83
N ASN A 425 9.34 -1.70 19.84
CA ASN A 425 8.91 -1.96 21.22
C ASN A 425 8.11 -0.80 21.87
N VAL A 426 8.10 0.35 21.22
CA VAL A 426 7.33 1.53 21.64
C VAL A 426 5.85 1.45 21.28
N LEU A 427 5.43 0.48 20.45
CA LEU A 427 4.03 0.26 20.11
C LEU A 427 3.27 -0.22 21.34
N LYS A 428 2.12 0.40 21.62
CA LYS A 428 1.25 0.03 22.72
C LYS A 428 0.23 -1.01 22.24
N VAL A 429 0.33 -2.22 22.78
CA VAL A 429 -0.53 -3.34 22.41
C VAL A 429 -1.66 -3.48 23.42
N HIS A 430 -2.90 -3.47 22.95
CA HIS A 430 -4.13 -3.72 23.68
C HIS A 430 -4.79 -4.98 23.09
N SER A 431 -4.73 -6.06 23.83
CA SER A 431 -5.25 -7.37 23.40
C SER A 431 -5.60 -8.24 24.60
N ASN A 432 -6.11 -9.41 24.34
CA ASN A 432 -6.26 -10.45 25.36
C ASN A 432 -4.89 -11.08 25.65
N GLU A 433 -4.78 -11.77 26.80
CA GLU A 433 -3.54 -12.39 27.25
C GLU A 433 -3.80 -13.85 27.64
N LEU A 434 -2.92 -14.74 27.19
CA LEU A 434 -2.93 -16.13 27.68
C LEU A 434 -2.44 -16.19 29.13
N VAL A 435 -3.05 -17.05 29.93
CA VAL A 435 -2.59 -17.34 31.28
C VAL A 435 -1.52 -18.43 31.22
N TYR A 436 -0.39 -18.21 31.90
CA TYR A 436 0.72 -19.15 31.92
C TYR A 436 1.00 -19.64 33.35
N GLU A 437 1.32 -20.93 33.45
CA GLU A 437 2.02 -21.51 34.59
C GLU A 437 3.48 -21.76 34.15
N GLU A 438 4.43 -21.09 34.77
CA GLU A 438 5.83 -21.00 34.35
C GLU A 438 5.94 -20.41 32.92
N SER A 439 6.03 -21.23 31.89
CA SER A 439 6.12 -20.81 30.49
C SER A 439 5.11 -21.56 29.60
N ILE A 440 4.15 -22.26 30.19
CA ILE A 440 3.17 -23.09 29.51
C ILE A 440 1.76 -22.51 29.74
N SER A 441 0.99 -22.32 28.66
CA SER A 441 -0.37 -21.81 28.76
C SER A 441 -1.30 -22.81 29.46
N THR A 442 -2.15 -22.28 30.35
CA THR A 442 -3.21 -23.07 31.00
C THR A 442 -4.39 -23.34 30.07
N GLY A 443 -4.51 -22.57 28.99
CA GLY A 443 -5.64 -22.55 28.09
C GLY A 443 -6.65 -21.46 28.41
N ASP A 444 -6.50 -20.79 29.58
CA ASP A 444 -7.34 -19.66 29.96
C ASP A 444 -6.86 -18.37 29.32
N ILE A 445 -7.79 -17.44 29.13
CA ILE A 445 -7.54 -16.14 28.52
C ILE A 445 -7.99 -15.04 29.50
N VAL A 446 -7.11 -14.09 29.79
CA VAL A 446 -7.50 -12.81 30.39
C VAL A 446 -8.16 -11.96 29.31
N LYS A 447 -9.46 -11.78 29.44
CA LYS A 447 -10.32 -11.15 28.45
C LYS A 447 -10.35 -9.63 28.65
N ASN A 448 -9.50 -8.92 27.93
CA ASN A 448 -9.41 -7.46 27.97
C ASN A 448 -10.18 -6.81 26.81
N LEU A 449 -10.32 -7.53 25.69
CA LEU A 449 -10.87 -7.00 24.45
C LEU A 449 -11.54 -8.11 23.62
N GLU A 450 -12.86 -8.26 23.78
CA GLU A 450 -13.64 -9.32 23.13
C GLU A 450 -14.80 -8.79 22.25
N SER A 451 -14.99 -7.45 22.16
CA SER A 451 -16.14 -6.91 21.45
C SER A 451 -15.86 -5.56 20.79
N PRO A 452 -16.62 -5.21 19.74
CA PRO A 452 -16.54 -3.90 19.09
C PRO A 452 -16.75 -2.74 20.09
N LEU A 453 -17.60 -2.95 21.10
CA LEU A 453 -17.91 -1.93 22.10
C LEU A 453 -16.75 -1.72 23.08
N GLU A 454 -16.07 -2.78 23.48
CA GLU A 454 -14.87 -2.70 24.33
C GLU A 454 -13.71 -2.07 23.54
N LYS A 455 -13.54 -2.43 22.26
CA LYS A 455 -12.55 -1.84 21.36
C LYS A 455 -12.75 -0.32 21.26
N ARG A 456 -14.00 0.09 21.03
CA ARG A 456 -14.42 1.50 21.04
C ARG A 456 -14.15 2.18 22.40
N GLN A 457 -14.42 1.50 23.52
CA GLN A 457 -14.21 2.06 24.86
C GLN A 457 -12.72 2.35 25.09
N ILE A 458 -11.82 1.39 24.79
CA ILE A 458 -10.37 1.58 24.92
C ILE A 458 -9.90 2.72 24.01
N PHE A 459 -10.37 2.76 22.74
CA PHE A 459 -10.07 3.84 21.83
C PHE A 459 -10.45 5.21 22.42
N ASN A 460 -11.67 5.34 22.94
CA ASN A 460 -12.17 6.59 23.51
C ASN A 460 -11.44 7.01 24.79
N ASP A 461 -11.09 6.07 25.64
CA ASP A 461 -10.35 6.37 26.88
C ASP A 461 -8.96 6.91 26.55
N ILE A 462 -8.26 6.32 25.57
CA ILE A 462 -6.95 6.81 25.12
C ILE A 462 -7.07 8.21 24.49
N VAL A 463 -8.12 8.44 23.69
CA VAL A 463 -8.34 9.75 23.05
C VAL A 463 -8.68 10.82 24.08
N LYS A 464 -9.49 10.51 25.10
CA LYS A 464 -9.87 11.44 26.18
C LYS A 464 -8.69 11.85 27.05
N ASP A 465 -7.83 10.92 27.42
CA ASP A 465 -6.63 11.20 28.25
C ASP A 465 -5.69 12.21 27.58
N ARG A 466 -5.85 12.42 26.28
CA ARG A 466 -5.02 13.32 25.46
C ARG A 466 -5.73 14.60 24.99
N SER A 467 -7.01 14.74 25.27
CA SER A 467 -7.83 15.85 24.79
C SER A 467 -7.48 17.23 25.38
N ASN A 468 -6.46 17.33 26.20
CA ASN A 468 -5.93 18.61 26.69
C ASN A 468 -5.19 19.44 25.59
N ASN A 469 -4.95 18.86 24.39
CA ASN A 469 -4.40 19.57 23.23
C ASN A 469 -5.43 19.54 22.09
N GLU A 470 -5.98 20.68 21.72
CA GLU A 470 -6.97 20.86 20.63
C GLU A 470 -6.47 20.42 19.24
N GLN A 471 -5.20 20.05 19.10
CA GLN A 471 -4.55 19.73 17.84
C GLN A 471 -4.24 18.22 17.64
N ASN A 472 -4.78 17.34 18.46
CA ASN A 472 -4.56 15.90 18.32
C ASN A 472 -5.40 15.32 17.18
N LEU A 473 -4.73 14.76 16.16
CA LEU A 473 -5.36 14.06 15.04
C LEU A 473 -5.32 12.55 15.28
N THR A 474 -6.46 11.89 15.14
CA THR A 474 -6.59 10.44 15.29
C THR A 474 -6.81 9.76 13.96
N VAL A 475 -6.00 8.73 13.68
CA VAL A 475 -6.15 7.84 12.51
C VAL A 475 -6.43 6.44 13.04
N TYR A 476 -7.49 5.81 12.55
CA TYR A 476 -7.76 4.39 12.82
C TYR A 476 -7.65 3.57 11.54
N ILE A 477 -6.89 2.47 11.59
CA ILE A 477 -6.66 1.56 10.47
C ILE A 477 -7.19 0.18 10.87
N GLY A 478 -8.16 -0.35 10.13
CA GLY A 478 -8.75 -1.65 10.44
C GLY A 478 -9.50 -2.23 9.26
N GLY A 479 -9.82 -3.53 9.30
CA GLY A 479 -10.40 -4.25 8.16
C GLY A 479 -11.60 -5.12 8.49
N SER A 480 -12.11 -5.11 9.72
CA SER A 480 -13.18 -6.00 10.19
C SER A 480 -14.40 -5.23 10.70
N PRO A 481 -15.59 -5.85 10.78
CA PRO A 481 -16.77 -5.28 11.43
C PRO A 481 -16.52 -4.82 12.87
N ALA A 482 -15.57 -5.45 13.57
CA ALA A 482 -15.16 -5.09 14.92
C ALA A 482 -14.52 -3.69 15.01
N ASP A 483 -14.02 -3.17 13.89
CA ASP A 483 -13.33 -1.86 13.80
C ASP A 483 -14.29 -0.72 13.50
N LEU A 484 -15.51 -0.98 13.00
CA LEU A 484 -16.41 0.02 12.45
C LEU A 484 -16.66 1.22 13.38
N LEU A 485 -16.86 0.98 14.68
CA LEU A 485 -17.11 2.08 15.63
C LEU A 485 -15.86 2.95 15.79
N CYS A 486 -14.68 2.36 15.92
CA CYS A 486 -13.43 3.09 16.02
C CYS A 486 -13.09 3.84 14.73
N LEU A 487 -13.29 3.20 13.57
CA LEU A 487 -13.13 3.83 12.26
C LEU A 487 -13.98 5.10 12.11
N LEU A 488 -15.25 5.05 12.55
CA LEU A 488 -16.18 6.17 12.46
C LEU A 488 -15.91 7.27 13.49
N GLU A 489 -15.40 6.91 14.67
CA GLU A 489 -15.10 7.87 15.74
C GLU A 489 -13.71 8.50 15.65
N ALA A 490 -12.80 7.94 14.85
CA ALA A 490 -11.54 8.58 14.51
C ALA A 490 -11.76 9.81 13.60
N ASP A 491 -10.82 10.75 13.60
CA ASP A 491 -10.83 11.85 12.63
C ASP A 491 -10.71 11.32 11.20
N ILE A 492 -9.88 10.28 11.02
CA ILE A 492 -9.67 9.60 9.75
C ILE A 492 -9.79 8.09 9.97
N GLY A 493 -10.84 7.49 9.44
CA GLY A 493 -11.03 6.05 9.42
C GLY A 493 -10.54 5.45 8.11
N ILE A 494 -9.55 4.55 8.17
CA ILE A 494 -8.97 3.87 7.00
C ILE A 494 -9.31 2.39 7.05
N VAL A 495 -10.09 1.93 6.08
CA VAL A 495 -10.44 0.52 5.90
C VAL A 495 -9.37 -0.16 5.05
N PHE A 496 -8.65 -1.11 5.64
CA PHE A 496 -7.63 -1.90 4.96
C PHE A 496 -8.24 -3.15 4.34
N GLY A 497 -7.98 -3.37 3.04
CA GLY A 497 -8.44 -4.56 2.32
C GLY A 497 -9.90 -4.51 1.88
N SER A 498 -10.49 -5.70 1.66
CA SER A 498 -11.77 -5.86 0.97
C SER A 498 -12.80 -6.71 1.73
N SER A 499 -12.87 -6.58 3.06
CA SER A 499 -13.84 -7.32 3.88
C SER A 499 -15.28 -7.09 3.41
N SER A 500 -15.93 -8.15 2.93
CA SER A 500 -17.31 -8.10 2.44
C SER A 500 -18.31 -7.85 3.58
N SER A 501 -18.11 -8.50 4.74
CA SER A 501 -18.98 -8.32 5.91
C SER A 501 -18.90 -6.92 6.48
N LEU A 502 -17.69 -6.31 6.55
CA LEU A 502 -17.53 -4.91 6.97
C LEU A 502 -18.26 -3.95 6.01
N ARG A 503 -18.07 -4.11 4.69
CA ARG A 503 -18.72 -3.26 3.69
C ARG A 503 -20.23 -3.40 3.74
N ARG A 504 -20.73 -4.64 3.70
CA ARG A 504 -22.15 -4.95 3.75
C ARG A 504 -22.82 -4.36 5.00
N LEU A 505 -22.19 -4.53 6.16
CA LEU A 505 -22.71 -3.95 7.40
C LEU A 505 -22.66 -2.42 7.36
N GLY A 506 -21.55 -1.81 6.99
CA GLY A 506 -21.42 -0.36 6.92
C GLY A 506 -22.41 0.28 5.95
N GLU A 507 -22.52 -0.23 4.73
CA GLU A 507 -23.43 0.28 3.69
C GLU A 507 -24.90 0.22 4.12
N GLN A 508 -25.31 -0.84 4.81
CA GLN A 508 -26.69 -0.97 5.31
C GLN A 508 -27.01 0.08 6.40
N PHE A 509 -26.02 0.53 7.16
CA PHE A 509 -26.18 1.64 8.12
C PHE A 509 -25.78 3.00 7.54
N GLY A 510 -25.70 3.13 6.22
CA GLY A 510 -25.46 4.39 5.52
C GLY A 510 -24.03 4.91 5.59
N VAL A 511 -23.05 4.03 5.84
CA VAL A 511 -21.63 4.38 5.77
C VAL A 511 -21.17 4.36 4.31
N SER A 512 -20.50 5.42 3.88
CA SER A 512 -19.89 5.51 2.55
C SER A 512 -18.43 5.08 2.58
N PHE A 513 -18.06 4.22 1.63
CA PHE A 513 -16.66 3.77 1.45
C PHE A 513 -16.07 4.42 0.21
N VAL A 514 -15.06 5.26 0.40
CA VAL A 514 -14.42 6.04 -0.66
C VAL A 514 -12.95 5.64 -0.78
N PRO A 515 -12.41 5.35 -1.98
CA PRO A 515 -10.97 5.17 -2.13
C PRO A 515 -10.20 6.36 -1.56
N LEU A 516 -9.13 6.10 -0.80
CA LEU A 516 -8.40 7.17 -0.10
C LEU A 516 -7.90 8.24 -1.08
N PHE A 517 -7.35 7.83 -2.22
CA PHE A 517 -6.89 8.77 -3.24
C PHE A 517 -8.02 9.71 -3.72
N SER A 518 -9.19 9.17 -4.02
CA SER A 518 -10.36 9.97 -4.43
C SER A 518 -10.77 10.96 -3.34
N GLY A 519 -10.78 10.50 -2.08
CA GLY A 519 -11.06 11.38 -0.93
C GLY A 519 -10.05 12.51 -0.78
N LEU A 520 -8.76 12.24 -1.03
CA LEU A 520 -7.70 13.25 -0.99
C LEU A 520 -7.85 14.29 -2.10
N VAL A 521 -8.22 13.85 -3.30
CA VAL A 521 -8.49 14.78 -4.43
C VAL A 521 -9.62 15.73 -4.09
N GLU A 522 -10.73 15.25 -3.51
CA GLU A 522 -11.83 16.10 -3.07
C GLU A 522 -11.43 17.04 -1.94
N LYS A 523 -10.65 16.57 -0.95
CA LYS A 523 -10.14 17.40 0.14
C LYS A 523 -9.17 18.48 -0.36
N GLN A 524 -8.38 18.20 -1.38
CA GLN A 524 -7.50 19.18 -2.03
C GLN A 524 -8.32 20.29 -2.72
N LYS A 525 -9.45 19.96 -3.37
CA LYS A 525 -10.39 20.95 -3.93
C LYS A 525 -11.00 21.84 -2.83
N GLU A 526 -11.45 21.23 -1.71
CA GLU A 526 -11.98 21.95 -0.57
C GLU A 526 -10.99 22.97 -0.02
N LEU A 527 -9.72 22.56 0.17
CA LEU A 527 -8.65 23.40 0.70
C LEU A 527 -8.40 24.65 -0.18
N THR A 528 -8.38 24.48 -1.49
CA THR A 528 -8.02 25.55 -2.42
C THR A 528 -9.16 26.55 -2.63
N ASN A 529 -10.42 26.13 -2.46
CA ASN A 529 -11.60 27.01 -2.57
C ASN A 529 -11.80 27.93 -1.35
N GLY A 530 -10.78 28.11 -0.50
CA GLY A 530 -10.82 29.02 0.65
C GLY A 530 -11.55 28.45 1.88
N GLY A 531 -11.84 27.17 1.87
CA GLY A 531 -12.38 26.45 3.01
C GLY A 531 -11.27 26.05 3.99
N SER A 532 -11.48 26.22 5.29
CA SER A 532 -10.69 25.49 6.26
C SER A 532 -11.11 24.02 6.15
N PHE A 533 -10.24 23.22 5.57
CA PHE A 533 -10.44 21.79 5.47
C PHE A 533 -10.19 21.14 6.84
N THR A 534 -11.14 20.34 7.29
CA THR A 534 -11.01 19.55 8.52
C THR A 534 -11.44 18.11 8.26
N TRP A 535 -10.72 17.18 8.86
CA TRP A 535 -11.19 15.80 8.95
C TRP A 535 -12.33 15.75 9.97
N LYS A 536 -13.48 15.18 9.57
CA LYS A 536 -14.68 15.16 10.42
C LYS A 536 -14.94 13.77 10.96
N ARG A 537 -14.85 13.63 12.27
CA ARG A 537 -15.38 12.46 13.00
C ARG A 537 -16.85 12.26 12.70
N MET A 538 -17.29 11.04 12.71
CA MET A 538 -18.72 10.71 12.56
C MET A 538 -19.37 11.26 11.28
N SER A 539 -18.58 11.46 10.23
CA SER A 539 -19.10 11.91 8.93
C SER A 539 -19.89 10.84 8.19
N GLY A 540 -19.79 9.59 8.60
CA GLY A 540 -20.32 8.44 7.87
C GLY A 540 -19.49 8.06 6.64
N THR A 541 -18.31 8.67 6.44
CA THR A 541 -17.40 8.35 5.34
C THR A 541 -16.16 7.68 5.87
N LEU A 542 -15.80 6.55 5.29
CA LEU A 542 -14.57 5.81 5.55
C LEU A 542 -13.72 5.71 4.29
N TYR A 543 -12.40 5.80 4.44
CA TYR A 543 -11.47 5.74 3.33
C TYR A 543 -10.93 4.33 3.16
N THR A 544 -10.87 3.82 1.93
CA THR A 544 -10.42 2.46 1.65
C THR A 544 -9.04 2.47 1.00
N VAL A 545 -8.20 1.53 1.42
CA VAL A 545 -6.87 1.28 0.86
C VAL A 545 -6.65 -0.21 0.62
N SER A 546 -5.76 -0.53 -0.32
CA SER A 546 -5.38 -1.90 -0.66
C SER A 546 -3.98 -2.29 -0.18
N SER A 547 -3.18 -1.30 0.24
CA SER A 547 -1.78 -1.50 0.62
C SER A 547 -1.30 -0.56 1.71
N TRP A 548 -0.27 -0.96 2.44
CA TRP A 548 0.42 -0.10 3.40
C TRP A 548 1.21 1.03 2.72
N ALA A 549 1.53 0.88 1.44
CA ALA A 549 2.16 1.96 0.67
C ALA A 549 1.25 3.19 0.55
N GLU A 550 -0.07 2.99 0.38
CA GLU A 550 -1.05 4.08 0.35
C GLU A 550 -1.11 4.80 1.71
N ILE A 551 -1.13 4.04 2.82
CA ILE A 551 -1.11 4.60 4.17
C ILE A 551 0.18 5.37 4.43
N GLN A 552 1.34 4.80 4.06
CA GLN A 552 2.63 5.48 4.19
C GLN A 552 2.68 6.76 3.36
N ALA A 553 2.30 6.71 2.10
CA ALA A 553 2.28 7.86 1.21
C ALA A 553 1.37 8.97 1.75
N PHE A 554 0.20 8.61 2.28
CA PHE A 554 -0.74 9.55 2.87
C PHE A 554 -0.20 10.22 4.14
N ILE A 555 0.40 9.44 5.05
CA ILE A 555 0.80 9.95 6.37
C ILE A 555 2.19 10.60 6.33
N LEU A 556 3.16 9.93 5.70
CA LEU A 556 4.58 10.30 5.75
C LEU A 556 5.12 10.88 4.43
N GLY A 557 4.46 10.55 3.31
CA GLY A 557 5.00 10.75 1.98
C GLY A 557 5.86 9.57 1.49
N SER A 558 6.72 9.81 0.52
CA SER A 558 7.61 8.81 -0.10
C SER A 558 8.82 8.44 0.76
#